data_a64417af3c1c858bf4248d6af95a9c49
#
_entry.id   a64417af3c1c858bf4248d6af95a9c49
#
_cell.length_a   1.000
_cell.length_b   1.000
_cell.length_c   1.000
_cell.angle_alpha   90.00
_cell.angle_beta   90.00
_cell.angle_gamma   90.00
#
_symmetry.space_group_name_H-M   'P 1'
#
loop_
_entity.id
_entity.type
_entity.pdbx_description
1 polymer ?
#
loop_
_entity_poly.entity_id
_entity_poly.type
_entity_poly.pdbx_seq_one_letter_code
_entity_poly.pdbx_strand_id
1 'polypeptide(L)'
;MSRKVENHASTLEGIALKREADDPEGRILVTVVGGISFCFYVAGKRLMDVKTWDAEGASRVGNVYVGRVTKVSKDLEALFVAFSKEETGFLPMSKLPKEYEDLKEGDLLPVQMSAEAQRGKRPSLSARIRWTNWPEGEALRQRAAHLEYGSLLAKAPDPLSEVILQLLAQYPVREIVTDRPEWVEALKEAQEGVPVRLYADASFSMEKLYGLKTKLQEALSRKVWLSSGGFLMIDHTEAMTVIDVNSGKHIGARHQTSADFYLKSNLEAAAEIALQIRLRNLSGMILVDFINLESDSDREKLLEFMRESVSKDNVQTKVWDITALGIMEITRQKKDKPLRELCAKAMFNAELPHEK
;
A
#
# COMPACT_ATOMS: atom_id res chain seq x y z
N MET A 1 31.71 -6.99 24.96
CA MET A 1 30.56 -6.27 24.39
C MET A 1 29.98 -6.86 23.08
N SER A 2 30.78 -7.56 22.24
CA SER A 2 30.31 -8.14 20.95
C SER A 2 29.24 -9.25 21.02
N ARG A 3 29.28 -10.18 22.02
CA ARG A 3 28.34 -11.31 22.05
C ARG A 3 26.89 -10.99 22.45
N LYS A 4 26.62 -9.81 23.04
CA LYS A 4 25.26 -9.38 23.38
C LYS A 4 24.50 -8.78 22.18
N VAL A 5 25.20 -8.21 21.22
CA VAL A 5 24.61 -7.62 20.02
C VAL A 5 24.19 -8.70 19.02
N GLU A 6 24.99 -9.76 18.86
CA GLU A 6 24.66 -10.90 17.98
C GLU A 6 23.44 -11.70 18.43
N ASN A 7 23.22 -11.85 19.75
CA ASN A 7 22.03 -12.54 20.27
C ASN A 7 20.74 -11.73 20.10
N HIS A 8 20.79 -10.41 19.94
CA HIS A 8 19.60 -9.57 19.74
C HIS A 8 19.15 -9.54 18.28
N ALA A 9 20.06 -9.49 17.33
CA ALA A 9 19.76 -9.60 15.91
C ALA A 9 19.07 -10.94 15.58
N SER A 10 19.57 -12.06 16.12
CA SER A 10 18.97 -13.38 15.96
C SER A 10 17.57 -13.51 16.59
N THR A 11 17.25 -12.71 17.62
CA THR A 11 15.92 -12.73 18.27
C THR A 11 14.92 -11.90 17.50
N LEU A 12 15.36 -10.78 16.89
CA LEU A 12 14.51 -9.93 16.04
C LEU A 12 14.20 -10.61 14.70
N GLU A 13 15.18 -11.24 14.07
CA GLU A 13 14.98 -12.11 12.90
C GLU A 13 14.07 -13.29 13.25
N GLY A 14 14.20 -13.91 14.43
CA GLY A 14 13.37 -15.03 14.89
C GLY A 14 11.90 -14.66 15.13
N ILE A 15 11.58 -13.40 15.45
CA ILE A 15 10.17 -12.93 15.58
C ILE A 15 9.55 -12.67 14.20
N ALA A 16 10.30 -12.10 13.28
CA ALA A 16 9.88 -11.89 11.90
C ALA A 16 9.76 -13.24 11.14
N LEU A 17 10.76 -14.12 11.24
CA LEU A 17 10.83 -15.41 10.57
C LEU A 17 9.80 -16.43 11.07
N LYS A 18 9.38 -16.42 12.34
CA LYS A 18 8.33 -17.33 12.83
C LYS A 18 6.94 -17.08 12.22
N ARG A 19 6.68 -15.87 11.69
CA ARG A 19 5.41 -15.54 11.03
C ARG A 19 5.42 -15.83 9.52
N GLU A 20 6.61 -15.84 8.90
CA GLU A 20 6.82 -16.20 7.49
C GLU A 20 7.01 -17.70 7.28
N ALA A 21 7.26 -18.48 8.34
CA ALA A 21 7.74 -19.85 8.25
C ALA A 21 6.72 -20.91 7.82
N ASP A 22 5.41 -20.60 7.77
CA ASP A 22 4.41 -21.61 7.36
C ASP A 22 4.23 -21.73 5.83
N ASP A 23 4.59 -20.72 5.06
CA ASP A 23 4.65 -20.72 3.60
C ASP A 23 5.47 -19.51 3.14
N PRO A 24 6.79 -19.65 2.91
CA PRO A 24 7.66 -18.51 2.56
C PRO A 24 7.30 -17.89 1.20
N GLU A 25 6.59 -18.63 0.35
CA GLU A 25 6.10 -18.15 -0.94
C GLU A 25 4.58 -18.17 -0.96
N GLY A 26 3.98 -16.98 -0.91
CA GLY A 26 2.53 -16.83 -0.93
C GLY A 26 1.93 -16.99 -2.33
N ARG A 27 0.61 -16.80 -2.41
CA ARG A 27 -0.17 -16.77 -3.65
C ARG A 27 -0.80 -15.42 -3.87
N ILE A 28 -0.87 -15.00 -5.13
CA ILE A 28 -1.75 -13.93 -5.55
C ILE A 28 -3.06 -14.55 -6.05
N LEU A 29 -4.18 -14.14 -5.46
CA LEU A 29 -5.52 -14.56 -5.84
C LEU A 29 -6.24 -13.38 -6.48
N VAL A 30 -6.64 -13.55 -7.75
CA VAL A 30 -7.24 -12.48 -8.56
C VAL A 30 -8.67 -12.85 -8.88
N THR A 31 -9.64 -12.13 -8.31
CA THR A 31 -11.06 -12.46 -8.44
C THR A 31 -11.96 -11.26 -8.19
N VAL A 32 -13.27 -11.42 -8.39
CA VAL A 32 -14.29 -10.44 -8.06
C VAL A 32 -15.02 -10.85 -6.80
N VAL A 33 -15.08 -9.96 -5.82
CA VAL A 33 -15.86 -10.13 -4.58
C VAL A 33 -16.82 -8.96 -4.45
N GLY A 34 -18.12 -9.23 -4.37
CA GLY A 34 -19.14 -8.19 -4.25
C GLY A 34 -19.15 -7.15 -5.39
N GLY A 35 -18.77 -7.55 -6.62
CA GLY A 35 -18.68 -6.68 -7.78
C GLY A 35 -17.40 -5.82 -7.87
N ILE A 36 -16.45 -6.02 -6.97
CA ILE A 36 -15.15 -5.34 -6.98
C ILE A 36 -14.04 -6.32 -7.34
N SER A 37 -13.15 -5.91 -8.24
CA SER A 37 -11.98 -6.67 -8.64
C SER A 37 -10.87 -6.53 -7.61
N PHE A 38 -10.42 -7.66 -7.07
CA PHE A 38 -9.40 -7.75 -6.03
C PHE A 38 -8.21 -8.60 -6.45
N CYS A 39 -7.03 -8.16 -6.06
CA CYS A 39 -5.83 -8.97 -5.91
C CYS A 39 -5.54 -9.15 -4.43
N PHE A 40 -5.54 -10.39 -3.95
CA PHE A 40 -5.19 -10.77 -2.59
C PHE A 40 -3.82 -11.42 -2.59
N TYR A 41 -2.89 -10.95 -1.78
CA TYR A 41 -1.69 -11.71 -1.48
C TYR A 41 -1.90 -12.47 -0.17
N VAL A 42 -1.83 -13.81 -0.26
CA VAL A 42 -2.08 -14.72 0.86
C VAL A 42 -0.84 -15.60 1.08
N ALA A 43 -0.26 -15.53 2.27
CA ALA A 43 0.83 -16.39 2.73
C ALA A 43 0.28 -17.37 3.79
N GLY A 44 0.39 -18.67 3.53
CA GLY A 44 -0.26 -19.69 4.34
C GLY A 44 -1.79 -19.47 4.39
N LYS A 45 -2.32 -19.24 5.58
CA LYS A 45 -3.75 -18.94 5.80
C LYS A 45 -4.04 -17.44 5.93
N ARG A 46 -3.00 -16.60 5.93
CA ARG A 46 -3.11 -15.20 6.30
C ARG A 46 -3.18 -14.28 5.07
N LEU A 47 -4.06 -13.30 5.14
CA LEU A 47 -4.10 -12.20 4.19
C LEU A 47 -3.02 -11.17 4.56
N MET A 48 -2.09 -10.92 3.65
CA MET A 48 -0.95 -10.05 3.87
C MET A 48 -1.07 -8.72 3.13
N ASP A 49 -1.72 -8.71 1.97
CA ASP A 49 -1.99 -7.50 1.19
C ASP A 49 -3.26 -7.64 0.35
N VAL A 50 -3.87 -6.53 0.04
CA VAL A 50 -5.07 -6.42 -0.80
C VAL A 50 -4.96 -5.20 -1.68
N LYS A 51 -5.14 -5.40 -2.97
CA LYS A 51 -5.25 -4.32 -3.96
C LYS A 51 -6.54 -4.46 -4.72
N THR A 52 -7.05 -3.34 -5.23
CA THR A 52 -8.20 -3.29 -6.13
C THR A 52 -7.84 -2.52 -7.37
N TRP A 53 -8.51 -2.84 -8.46
CA TRP A 53 -8.43 -2.06 -9.68
C TRP A 53 -9.82 -1.94 -10.30
N ASP A 54 -9.98 -0.96 -11.17
CA ASP A 54 -11.18 -0.80 -11.95
C ASP A 54 -11.04 -1.64 -13.24
N ALA A 55 -11.74 -2.76 -13.30
CA ALA A 55 -11.71 -3.68 -14.45
C ALA A 55 -12.50 -3.13 -15.65
N GLU A 56 -13.46 -2.23 -15.44
CA GLU A 56 -14.25 -1.59 -16.50
C GLU A 56 -13.55 -0.35 -17.07
N GLY A 57 -12.41 -0.02 -16.54
CA GLY A 57 -11.57 1.15 -16.60
C GLY A 57 -11.51 1.93 -17.91
N ALA A 58 -12.31 2.97 -17.96
CA ALA A 58 -12.07 4.11 -18.85
C ALA A 58 -11.13 5.16 -18.22
N SER A 59 -10.42 4.81 -17.10
CA SER A 59 -9.53 5.76 -16.44
C SER A 59 -8.33 6.09 -17.32
N ARG A 60 -8.09 7.39 -17.51
CA ARG A 60 -6.92 7.94 -18.21
C ARG A 60 -5.74 8.15 -17.24
N VAL A 61 -5.92 7.84 -15.96
CA VAL A 61 -4.86 7.93 -14.96
C VAL A 61 -3.70 7.02 -15.34
N GLY A 62 -2.49 7.57 -15.30
CA GLY A 62 -1.29 6.88 -15.77
C GLY A 62 -0.94 7.15 -17.24
N ASN A 63 -1.89 7.50 -18.11
CA ASN A 63 -1.58 7.87 -19.49
C ASN A 63 -0.60 9.04 -19.54
N VAL A 64 0.31 9.00 -20.50
CA VAL A 64 1.27 10.08 -20.77
C VAL A 64 0.94 10.79 -22.06
N TYR A 65 0.89 12.09 -22.00
CA TYR A 65 0.55 12.97 -23.11
C TYR A 65 1.67 13.96 -23.40
N VAL A 66 1.69 14.49 -24.63
CA VAL A 66 2.45 15.71 -24.93
C VAL A 66 1.67 16.89 -24.37
N GLY A 67 2.13 17.47 -23.29
CA GLY A 67 1.54 18.65 -22.69
C GLY A 67 2.17 19.94 -23.23
N ARG A 68 1.36 21.02 -23.34
CA ARG A 68 1.82 22.37 -23.62
C ARG A 68 1.53 23.27 -22.43
N VAL A 69 2.55 23.95 -21.92
CA VAL A 69 2.39 24.92 -20.83
C VAL A 69 1.52 26.08 -21.31
N THR A 70 0.37 26.29 -20.69
CA THR A 70 -0.57 27.39 -21.01
C THR A 70 -0.46 28.54 -20.02
N LYS A 71 0.02 28.28 -18.79
CA LYS A 71 0.24 29.30 -17.77
C LYS A 71 1.22 28.82 -16.70
N VAL A 72 2.14 29.71 -16.30
CA VAL A 72 3.00 29.51 -15.13
C VAL A 72 2.44 30.35 -13.98
N SER A 73 2.11 29.73 -12.86
CA SER A 73 1.61 30.41 -11.67
C SER A 73 2.58 30.26 -10.52
N LYS A 74 3.30 31.32 -10.20
CA LYS A 74 4.23 31.36 -9.07
C LYS A 74 3.49 31.30 -7.73
N ASP A 75 2.34 31.98 -7.63
CA ASP A 75 1.52 32.02 -6.41
C ASP A 75 0.96 30.65 -6.01
N LEU A 76 0.70 29.80 -6.98
CA LEU A 76 0.20 28.43 -6.77
C LEU A 76 1.32 27.38 -6.82
N GLU A 77 2.56 27.79 -7.04
CA GLU A 77 3.70 26.90 -7.27
C GLU A 77 3.35 25.78 -8.28
N ALA A 78 2.71 26.13 -9.40
CA ALA A 78 2.19 25.18 -10.37
C ALA A 78 2.18 25.70 -11.80
N LEU A 79 2.15 24.75 -12.72
CA LEU A 79 1.90 24.99 -14.14
C LEU A 79 0.47 24.54 -14.50
N PHE A 80 -0.14 25.25 -15.43
CA PHE A 80 -1.32 24.78 -16.14
C PHE A 80 -0.87 24.26 -17.51
N VAL A 81 -1.21 23.00 -17.80
CA VAL A 81 -0.71 22.30 -19.01
C VAL A 81 -1.87 21.75 -19.80
N ALA A 82 -2.03 22.20 -21.04
CA ALA A 82 -2.98 21.60 -21.97
C ALA A 82 -2.44 20.24 -22.42
N PHE A 83 -3.16 19.17 -22.14
CA PHE A 83 -2.82 17.79 -22.49
C PHE A 83 -3.83 17.18 -23.48
N SER A 84 -4.83 17.95 -23.89
CA SER A 84 -5.68 17.73 -25.05
C SER A 84 -6.10 19.06 -25.65
N LYS A 85 -6.84 19.05 -26.75
CA LYS A 85 -7.38 20.29 -27.37
C LYS A 85 -8.39 21.00 -26.46
N GLU A 86 -9.04 20.27 -25.57
CA GLU A 86 -10.15 20.76 -24.77
C GLU A 86 -9.81 20.82 -23.26
N GLU A 87 -8.77 20.14 -22.81
CA GLU A 87 -8.50 19.95 -21.40
C GLU A 87 -7.13 20.49 -20.99
N THR A 88 -7.15 21.18 -19.85
CA THR A 88 -5.95 21.69 -19.17
C THR A 88 -5.87 21.11 -17.77
N GLY A 89 -4.73 20.51 -17.41
CA GLY A 89 -4.47 19.94 -16.12
C GLY A 89 -3.63 20.86 -15.23
N PHE A 90 -3.60 20.54 -13.95
CA PHE A 90 -2.80 21.18 -12.90
C PHE A 90 -1.55 20.35 -12.61
N LEU A 91 -0.36 20.94 -12.78
CA LEU A 91 0.94 20.33 -12.58
C LEU A 91 1.70 21.09 -11.48
N PRO A 92 1.76 20.56 -10.25
CA PRO A 92 2.57 21.16 -9.18
C PRO A 92 4.04 21.24 -9.55
N MET A 93 4.75 22.32 -9.22
CA MET A 93 6.20 22.45 -9.46
C MET A 93 6.99 21.37 -8.72
N SER A 94 6.52 20.90 -7.57
CA SER A 94 7.10 19.77 -6.84
C SER A 94 7.10 18.45 -7.62
N LYS A 95 6.28 18.34 -8.67
CA LYS A 95 6.21 17.19 -9.58
C LYS A 95 6.98 17.40 -10.90
N LEU A 96 7.77 18.45 -10.99
CA LEU A 96 8.71 18.67 -12.10
C LEU A 96 10.04 18.01 -11.78
N PRO A 97 10.65 17.28 -12.72
CA PRO A 97 12.06 16.96 -12.68
C PRO A 97 12.92 18.24 -12.80
N LYS A 98 14.15 18.22 -12.29
CA LYS A 98 15.07 19.37 -12.30
C LYS A 98 15.31 19.97 -13.69
N GLU A 99 15.32 19.14 -14.70
CA GLU A 99 15.49 19.54 -16.09
C GLU A 99 14.38 20.41 -16.68
N TYR A 100 13.28 20.60 -15.96
CA TYR A 100 12.11 21.41 -16.35
C TYR A 100 11.90 22.64 -15.44
N GLU A 101 12.93 23.12 -14.73
CA GLU A 101 12.79 24.25 -13.79
C GLU A 101 12.52 25.59 -14.52
N ASP A 102 12.97 25.76 -15.79
CA ASP A 102 12.90 27.00 -16.56
C ASP A 102 11.76 27.03 -17.62
N LEU A 103 10.73 26.22 -17.48
CA LEU A 103 9.61 26.16 -18.42
C LEU A 103 8.85 27.49 -18.54
N LYS A 104 8.52 27.84 -19.79
CA LYS A 104 7.74 29.02 -20.17
C LYS A 104 6.41 28.62 -20.82
N GLU A 105 5.51 29.58 -20.91
CA GLU A 105 4.28 29.42 -21.69
C GLU A 105 4.61 29.09 -23.15
N GLY A 106 3.97 28.07 -23.68
CA GLY A 106 4.21 27.51 -25.00
C GLY A 106 5.09 26.28 -25.05
N ASP A 107 5.94 26.04 -24.02
CA ASP A 107 6.84 24.90 -23.99
C ASP A 107 6.10 23.57 -23.94
N LEU A 108 6.71 22.56 -24.57
CA LEU A 108 6.20 21.20 -24.59
C LEU A 108 6.93 20.32 -23.59
N LEU A 109 6.19 19.44 -22.91
CA LEU A 109 6.76 18.45 -22.02
C LEU A 109 5.89 17.20 -21.95
N PRO A 110 6.45 16.00 -21.69
CA PRO A 110 5.67 14.83 -21.39
C PRO A 110 5.02 14.98 -20.00
N VAL A 111 3.72 14.73 -19.93
CA VAL A 111 2.94 14.78 -18.67
C VAL A 111 2.11 13.52 -18.49
N GLN A 112 2.20 12.95 -17.31
CA GLN A 112 1.39 11.82 -16.88
C GLN A 112 0.18 12.30 -16.11
N MET A 113 -1.01 11.78 -16.43
CA MET A 113 -2.21 12.03 -15.64
C MET A 113 -2.10 11.31 -14.28
N SER A 114 -2.10 12.06 -13.20
CA SER A 114 -2.02 11.51 -11.83
C SER A 114 -3.39 11.33 -11.19
N ALA A 115 -4.39 12.12 -11.59
CA ALA A 115 -5.78 12.01 -11.18
C ALA A 115 -6.68 12.71 -12.18
N GLU A 116 -7.87 12.17 -12.40
CA GLU A 116 -8.91 12.81 -13.22
C GLU A 116 -9.56 13.99 -12.49
N ALA A 117 -10.29 14.80 -13.27
CA ALA A 117 -11.07 15.92 -12.74
C ALA A 117 -12.10 15.43 -11.71
N GLN A 118 -12.17 16.07 -10.57
CA GLN A 118 -13.15 15.76 -9.53
C GLN A 118 -13.77 17.04 -8.97
N ARG A 119 -15.12 17.10 -8.89
CA ARG A 119 -15.89 18.17 -8.20
C ARG A 119 -15.36 19.58 -8.47
N GLY A 120 -15.22 19.95 -9.75
CA GLY A 120 -14.79 21.30 -10.15
C GLY A 120 -13.26 21.52 -10.06
N LYS A 121 -12.46 20.50 -9.71
CA LYS A 121 -11.00 20.56 -9.78
C LYS A 121 -10.52 20.00 -11.14
N ARG A 122 -9.49 20.68 -11.69
CA ARG A 122 -8.84 20.20 -12.94
C ARG A 122 -8.13 18.87 -12.73
N PRO A 123 -7.93 18.07 -13.80
CA PRO A 123 -7.07 16.88 -13.73
C PRO A 123 -5.69 17.22 -13.16
N SER A 124 -5.13 16.34 -12.34
CA SER A 124 -3.79 16.50 -11.80
C SER A 124 -2.77 15.81 -12.69
N LEU A 125 -1.67 16.49 -12.97
CA LEU A 125 -0.58 16.00 -13.80
C LEU A 125 0.72 15.85 -13.03
N SER A 126 1.66 15.08 -13.59
CA SER A 126 3.04 14.93 -13.12
C SER A 126 3.97 14.85 -14.33
N ALA A 127 5.09 15.55 -14.30
CA ALA A 127 6.18 15.35 -15.24
C ALA A 127 7.19 14.31 -14.75
N ARG A 128 7.09 13.87 -13.48
CA ARG A 128 7.80 12.69 -12.96
C ARG A 128 6.98 11.46 -13.32
N ILE A 129 7.27 10.89 -14.49
CA ILE A 129 6.57 9.70 -14.99
C ILE A 129 7.06 8.49 -14.19
N ARG A 130 6.11 7.74 -13.60
CA ARG A 130 6.37 6.60 -12.75
C ARG A 130 5.67 5.37 -13.30
N TRP A 131 6.44 4.51 -13.97
CA TRP A 131 6.03 3.16 -14.31
C TRP A 131 7.19 2.20 -14.11
N THR A 132 6.89 0.95 -13.76
CA THR A 132 7.88 -0.03 -13.32
C THR A 132 8.87 -0.44 -14.43
N ASN A 133 8.50 -0.34 -15.72
CA ASN A 133 9.33 -0.74 -16.86
C ASN A 133 9.35 0.34 -17.97
N TRP A 134 9.41 1.62 -17.61
CA TRP A 134 9.30 2.69 -18.56
C TRP A 134 10.67 3.13 -19.13
N PRO A 135 10.75 3.49 -20.42
CA PRO A 135 11.96 4.07 -21.01
C PRO A 135 12.41 5.32 -20.26
N GLU A 136 13.70 5.57 -20.22
CA GLU A 136 14.28 6.75 -19.59
C GLU A 136 13.65 8.05 -20.11
N GLY A 137 13.52 9.06 -19.25
CA GLY A 137 12.84 10.32 -19.54
C GLY A 137 13.35 11.06 -20.80
N GLU A 138 14.60 10.80 -21.24
CA GLU A 138 15.18 11.35 -22.46
C GLU A 138 14.49 10.81 -23.74
N ALA A 139 14.23 9.52 -23.81
CA ALA A 139 13.54 8.92 -24.97
C ALA A 139 12.10 9.47 -25.12
N LEU A 140 11.45 9.79 -24.01
CA LEU A 140 10.12 10.41 -24.02
C LEU A 140 10.16 11.86 -24.49
N ARG A 141 11.18 12.62 -24.07
CA ARG A 141 11.36 14.00 -24.53
C ARG A 141 11.57 14.06 -26.04
N GLN A 142 12.45 13.20 -26.56
CA GLN A 142 12.71 13.12 -27.98
C GLN A 142 11.45 12.77 -28.75
N ARG A 143 10.63 11.84 -28.28
CA ARG A 143 9.33 11.51 -28.90
C ARG A 143 8.34 12.67 -28.79
N ALA A 144 8.28 13.35 -27.64
CA ALA A 144 7.38 14.48 -27.43
C ALA A 144 7.69 15.67 -28.34
N ALA A 145 8.98 15.91 -28.63
CA ALA A 145 9.43 17.01 -29.52
C ALA A 145 8.96 16.87 -30.97
N HIS A 146 8.60 15.68 -31.42
CA HIS A 146 8.14 15.38 -32.76
C HIS A 146 6.62 15.23 -32.91
N LEU A 147 5.85 15.38 -31.81
CA LEU A 147 4.42 15.20 -31.77
C LEU A 147 3.70 16.51 -31.40
N GLU A 148 2.49 16.68 -31.91
CA GLU A 148 1.64 17.79 -31.51
C GLU A 148 1.21 17.65 -30.03
N TYR A 149 1.02 18.78 -29.34
CA TYR A 149 0.47 18.77 -28.00
C TYR A 149 -0.92 18.11 -27.98
N GLY A 150 -1.22 17.40 -26.92
CA GLY A 150 -2.45 16.60 -26.80
C GLY A 150 -2.32 15.18 -27.34
N SER A 151 -1.22 14.86 -28.04
CA SER A 151 -0.96 13.49 -28.50
C SER A 151 -0.73 12.56 -27.30
N LEU A 152 -1.30 11.36 -27.38
CA LEU A 152 -1.02 10.28 -26.41
C LEU A 152 0.38 9.72 -26.72
N LEU A 153 1.34 9.97 -25.84
CA LEU A 153 2.70 9.43 -25.94
C LEU A 153 2.74 7.95 -25.57
N ALA A 154 1.99 7.61 -24.52
CA ALA A 154 1.87 6.25 -24.08
C ALA A 154 0.61 6.04 -23.25
N LYS A 155 -0.01 4.91 -23.47
CA LYS A 155 -1.13 4.43 -22.66
C LYS A 155 -0.61 3.88 -21.35
N ALA A 156 -1.34 4.11 -20.25
CA ALA A 156 -1.07 3.47 -18.98
C ALA A 156 -1.00 1.95 -19.17
N PRO A 157 -0.11 1.26 -18.46
CA PRO A 157 -0.19 -0.18 -18.37
C PRO A 157 -1.60 -0.61 -17.95
N ASP A 158 -1.99 -1.81 -18.34
CA ASP A 158 -3.24 -2.39 -17.84
C ASP A 158 -3.24 -2.34 -16.31
N PRO A 159 -4.32 -1.82 -15.68
CA PRO A 159 -4.36 -1.65 -14.21
C PRO A 159 -4.13 -2.94 -13.44
N LEU A 160 -4.59 -4.09 -13.97
CA LEU A 160 -4.32 -5.40 -13.38
C LEU A 160 -2.83 -5.72 -13.41
N SER A 161 -2.18 -5.51 -14.55
CA SER A 161 -0.74 -5.72 -14.72
C SER A 161 0.08 -4.89 -13.74
N GLU A 162 -0.28 -3.62 -13.53
CA GLU A 162 0.43 -2.76 -12.58
C GLU A 162 0.27 -3.25 -11.14
N VAL A 163 -0.94 -3.65 -10.74
CA VAL A 163 -1.20 -4.22 -9.40
C VAL A 163 -0.41 -5.50 -9.17
N ILE A 164 -0.35 -6.38 -10.16
CA ILE A 164 0.43 -7.63 -10.09
C ILE A 164 1.93 -7.32 -9.92
N LEU A 165 2.48 -6.44 -10.74
CA LEU A 165 3.90 -6.06 -10.65
C LEU A 165 4.25 -5.44 -9.29
N GLN A 166 3.36 -4.64 -8.71
CA GLN A 166 3.55 -4.09 -7.36
C GLN A 166 3.61 -5.19 -6.29
N LEU A 167 2.73 -6.19 -6.37
CA LEU A 167 2.73 -7.31 -5.42
C LEU A 167 3.96 -8.20 -5.60
N LEU A 168 4.37 -8.48 -6.85
CA LEU A 168 5.57 -9.27 -7.15
C LEU A 168 6.86 -8.57 -6.70
N ALA A 169 6.93 -7.24 -6.78
CA ALA A 169 8.07 -6.48 -6.29
C ALA A 169 8.18 -6.47 -4.76
N GLN A 170 7.08 -6.71 -4.06
CA GLN A 170 7.00 -6.63 -2.60
C GLN A 170 7.07 -7.98 -1.91
N TYR A 171 6.61 -9.04 -2.57
CA TYR A 171 6.43 -10.36 -1.95
C TYR A 171 6.98 -11.51 -2.79
N PRO A 172 7.51 -12.57 -2.16
CA PRO A 172 7.79 -13.82 -2.86
C PRO A 172 6.48 -14.51 -3.23
N VAL A 173 6.29 -14.80 -4.52
CA VAL A 173 5.04 -15.34 -5.06
C VAL A 173 5.28 -16.67 -5.75
N ARG A 174 4.62 -17.73 -5.29
CA ARG A 174 4.69 -19.08 -5.85
C ARG A 174 3.82 -19.26 -7.10
N GLU A 175 2.60 -18.71 -7.09
CA GLU A 175 1.63 -18.81 -8.18
C GLU A 175 0.63 -17.65 -8.14
N ILE A 176 0.08 -17.32 -9.30
CA ILE A 176 -1.07 -16.43 -9.47
C ILE A 176 -2.28 -17.29 -9.84
N VAL A 177 -3.39 -17.16 -9.10
CA VAL A 177 -4.61 -17.92 -9.34
C VAL A 177 -5.75 -16.97 -9.65
N THR A 178 -6.48 -17.23 -10.73
CA THR A 178 -7.70 -16.46 -11.07
C THR A 178 -8.84 -17.41 -11.46
N ASP A 179 -10.07 -17.03 -11.17
CA ASP A 179 -11.30 -17.69 -11.66
C ASP A 179 -11.89 -16.97 -12.88
N ARG A 180 -11.12 -16.04 -13.47
CA ARG A 180 -11.52 -15.22 -14.62
C ARG A 180 -10.68 -15.59 -15.84
N PRO A 181 -11.24 -16.36 -16.81
CA PRO A 181 -10.52 -16.73 -18.03
C PRO A 181 -10.00 -15.52 -18.80
N GLU A 182 -10.77 -14.43 -18.82
CA GLU A 182 -10.44 -13.18 -19.52
C GLU A 182 -9.17 -12.48 -19.00
N TRP A 183 -8.74 -12.78 -17.78
CA TRP A 183 -7.53 -12.18 -17.18
C TRP A 183 -6.27 -13.03 -17.33
N VAL A 184 -6.39 -14.28 -17.76
CA VAL A 184 -5.26 -15.22 -17.80
C VAL A 184 -4.12 -14.73 -18.70
N GLU A 185 -4.44 -14.26 -19.90
CA GLU A 185 -3.41 -13.78 -20.83
C GLU A 185 -2.77 -12.48 -20.33
N ALA A 186 -3.56 -11.52 -19.84
CA ALA A 186 -3.02 -10.28 -19.25
C ALA A 186 -2.11 -10.57 -18.04
N LEU A 187 -2.47 -11.56 -17.21
CA LEU A 187 -1.64 -11.98 -16.06
C LEU A 187 -0.33 -12.62 -16.49
N LYS A 188 -0.31 -13.40 -17.59
CA LYS A 188 0.92 -13.98 -18.14
C LYS A 188 1.81 -12.93 -18.80
N GLU A 189 1.20 -11.99 -19.55
CA GLU A 189 1.92 -10.90 -20.21
C GLU A 189 2.51 -9.91 -19.22
N ALA A 190 1.85 -9.70 -18.06
CA ALA A 190 2.30 -8.76 -17.02
C ALA A 190 3.64 -9.15 -16.40
N GLN A 191 4.01 -10.44 -16.40
CA GLN A 191 5.19 -10.92 -15.69
C GLN A 191 5.69 -12.25 -16.29
N GLU A 192 6.99 -12.52 -16.14
CA GLU A 192 7.61 -13.78 -16.49
C GLU A 192 8.07 -14.51 -15.21
N GLY A 193 7.97 -15.84 -15.21
CA GLY A 193 8.55 -16.68 -14.17
C GLY A 193 7.60 -17.15 -13.05
N VAL A 194 6.43 -16.53 -12.87
CA VAL A 194 5.43 -17.01 -11.90
C VAL A 194 4.28 -17.71 -12.62
N PRO A 195 3.96 -18.98 -12.33
CA PRO A 195 2.88 -19.69 -13.01
C PRO A 195 1.51 -19.05 -12.74
N VAL A 196 0.74 -18.90 -13.81
CA VAL A 196 -0.66 -18.41 -13.77
C VAL A 196 -1.58 -19.61 -13.93
N ARG A 197 -2.46 -19.84 -12.96
CA ARG A 197 -3.41 -20.94 -12.93
C ARG A 197 -4.85 -20.44 -12.97
N LEU A 198 -5.62 -20.95 -13.94
CA LEU A 198 -7.07 -20.77 -13.96
C LEU A 198 -7.73 -21.74 -12.97
N TYR A 199 -8.55 -21.22 -12.09
CA TYR A 199 -9.42 -21.98 -11.21
C TYR A 199 -10.78 -22.18 -11.91
N ALA A 200 -11.08 -23.42 -12.31
CA ALA A 200 -12.22 -23.75 -13.16
C ALA A 200 -13.27 -24.65 -12.47
N ASP A 201 -13.23 -24.78 -11.14
CA ASP A 201 -14.22 -25.57 -10.41
C ASP A 201 -15.55 -24.82 -10.33
N ALA A 202 -16.57 -25.27 -11.09
CA ALA A 202 -17.88 -24.68 -11.10
C ALA A 202 -18.72 -25.02 -9.86
N SER A 203 -18.35 -26.09 -9.11
CA SER A 203 -19.10 -26.55 -7.94
C SER A 203 -18.76 -25.77 -6.66
N PHE A 204 -17.55 -25.22 -6.59
CA PHE A 204 -17.04 -24.50 -5.42
C PHE A 204 -16.28 -23.25 -5.82
N SER A 205 -16.78 -22.06 -5.48
CA SER A 205 -16.14 -20.82 -5.90
C SER A 205 -14.77 -20.60 -5.26
N MET A 206 -13.87 -19.93 -5.98
CA MET A 206 -12.55 -19.56 -5.48
C MET A 206 -12.66 -18.68 -4.21
N GLU A 207 -13.64 -17.79 -4.16
CA GLU A 207 -13.94 -16.96 -2.99
C GLU A 207 -14.16 -17.82 -1.73
N LYS A 208 -14.97 -18.89 -1.84
CA LYS A 208 -15.27 -19.81 -0.72
C LYS A 208 -14.05 -20.68 -0.40
N LEU A 209 -13.36 -21.22 -1.42
CA LEU A 209 -12.18 -22.07 -1.23
C LEU A 209 -11.11 -21.42 -0.39
N TYR A 210 -10.83 -20.15 -0.68
CA TYR A 210 -9.80 -19.38 0.03
C TYR A 210 -10.35 -18.54 1.20
N GLY A 211 -11.66 -18.57 1.46
CA GLY A 211 -12.32 -17.81 2.53
C GLY A 211 -12.15 -16.30 2.40
N LEU A 212 -12.20 -15.76 1.18
CA LEU A 212 -11.80 -14.37 0.90
C LEU A 212 -12.67 -13.34 1.61
N LYS A 213 -14.00 -13.58 1.69
CA LYS A 213 -14.91 -12.70 2.47
C LYS A 213 -14.55 -12.68 3.95
N THR A 214 -14.30 -13.86 4.55
CA THR A 214 -13.88 -13.96 5.96
C THR A 214 -12.57 -13.23 6.20
N LYS A 215 -11.59 -13.40 5.31
CA LYS A 215 -10.32 -12.69 5.41
C LYS A 215 -10.46 -11.17 5.30
N LEU A 216 -11.35 -10.67 4.45
CA LEU A 216 -11.67 -9.24 4.38
C LEU A 216 -12.36 -8.76 5.66
N GLN A 217 -13.28 -9.53 6.23
CA GLN A 217 -13.93 -9.20 7.51
C GLN A 217 -12.92 -9.17 8.66
N GLU A 218 -12.03 -10.15 8.73
CA GLU A 218 -10.93 -10.18 9.70
C GLU A 218 -10.00 -8.98 9.54
N ALA A 219 -9.63 -8.64 8.28
CA ALA A 219 -8.82 -7.46 7.97
C ALA A 219 -9.49 -6.13 8.35
N LEU A 220 -10.82 -6.09 8.49
CA LEU A 220 -11.58 -4.92 8.92
C LEU A 220 -11.95 -4.94 10.40
N SER A 221 -11.66 -6.04 11.11
CA SER A 221 -11.97 -6.17 12.52
C SER A 221 -11.25 -5.12 13.37
N ARG A 222 -11.98 -4.52 14.30
CA ARG A 222 -11.39 -3.59 15.27
C ARG A 222 -10.30 -4.25 16.12
N LYS A 223 -10.49 -5.54 16.46
CA LYS A 223 -9.56 -6.33 17.28
C LYS A 223 -8.70 -7.22 16.39
N VAL A 224 -7.37 -7.16 16.58
CA VAL A 224 -6.40 -8.01 15.89
C VAL A 224 -5.60 -8.80 16.92
N TRP A 225 -5.69 -10.12 16.85
CA TRP A 225 -4.98 -10.99 17.77
C TRP A 225 -3.50 -11.13 17.40
N LEU A 226 -2.63 -11.12 18.40
CA LEU A 226 -1.21 -11.40 18.30
C LEU A 226 -0.95 -12.89 18.60
N SER A 227 0.14 -13.44 18.06
CA SER A 227 0.49 -14.86 18.27
C SER A 227 0.81 -15.17 19.74
N SER A 228 1.30 -14.19 20.49
CA SER A 228 1.54 -14.28 21.94
C SER A 228 0.25 -14.34 22.78
N GLY A 229 -0.92 -14.13 22.18
CA GLY A 229 -2.21 -14.02 22.89
C GLY A 229 -2.56 -12.61 23.34
N GLY A 230 -1.71 -11.62 23.07
CA GLY A 230 -2.05 -10.20 23.12
C GLY A 230 -2.95 -9.81 21.96
N PHE A 231 -3.36 -8.56 21.90
CA PHE A 231 -4.18 -8.04 20.79
C PHE A 231 -4.02 -6.54 20.62
N LEU A 232 -4.30 -6.08 19.40
CA LEU A 232 -4.41 -4.68 19.05
C LEU A 232 -5.90 -4.28 19.01
N MET A 233 -6.20 -3.06 19.45
CA MET A 233 -7.47 -2.40 19.18
C MET A 233 -7.22 -1.25 18.22
N ILE A 234 -7.86 -1.26 17.04
CA ILE A 234 -7.63 -0.27 15.98
C ILE A 234 -8.90 0.54 15.80
N ASP A 235 -8.85 1.81 16.17
CA ASP A 235 -9.96 2.75 16.08
C ASP A 235 -9.66 3.85 15.07
N HIS A 236 -10.66 4.14 14.24
CA HIS A 236 -10.61 5.22 13.26
C HIS A 236 -11.50 6.37 13.71
N THR A 237 -10.92 7.56 13.73
CA THR A 237 -11.68 8.79 13.84
C THR A 237 -11.62 9.55 12.53
N GLU A 238 -12.33 10.66 12.41
CA GLU A 238 -12.27 11.52 11.23
C GLU A 238 -10.87 12.14 11.03
N ALA A 239 -10.11 12.36 12.12
CA ALA A 239 -8.83 13.04 12.11
C ALA A 239 -7.62 12.09 12.11
N MET A 240 -7.72 10.92 12.74
CA MET A 240 -6.58 10.04 12.97
C MET A 240 -7.00 8.59 13.21
N THR A 241 -6.02 7.68 13.14
CA THR A 241 -6.16 6.31 13.62
C THR A 241 -5.47 6.17 14.97
N VAL A 242 -6.12 5.52 15.93
CA VAL A 242 -5.54 5.19 17.23
C VAL A 242 -5.44 3.68 17.36
N ILE A 243 -4.30 3.20 17.84
CA ILE A 243 -4.02 1.77 18.04
C ILE A 243 -3.58 1.57 19.48
N ASP A 244 -4.30 0.73 20.21
CA ASP A 244 -3.98 0.33 21.59
C ASP A 244 -3.44 -1.08 21.61
N VAL A 245 -2.33 -1.32 22.30
CA VAL A 245 -1.62 -2.60 22.41
C VAL A 245 -1.88 -3.24 23.76
N ASN A 246 -2.52 -4.40 23.74
CA ASN A 246 -2.89 -5.16 24.94
C ASN A 246 -2.09 -6.46 25.03
N SER A 247 -1.42 -6.71 26.17
CA SER A 247 -0.62 -7.93 26.40
C SER A 247 -1.46 -9.21 26.57
N GLY A 248 -2.78 -9.07 26.74
CA GLY A 248 -3.62 -10.22 27.09
C GLY A 248 -3.38 -10.76 28.52
N LYS A 249 -3.97 -11.91 28.82
CA LYS A 249 -3.86 -12.56 30.13
C LYS A 249 -2.66 -13.53 30.23
N HIS A 250 -1.55 -13.28 29.56
CA HIS A 250 -0.37 -14.13 29.72
C HIS A 250 0.35 -13.84 31.04
N ILE A 251 -0.09 -14.53 32.07
CA ILE A 251 0.58 -14.65 33.34
C ILE A 251 1.64 -15.75 33.20
N GLY A 252 2.92 -15.35 33.19
CA GLY A 252 3.98 -16.21 33.65
C GLY A 252 4.63 -17.17 32.66
N ALA A 253 5.54 -16.68 31.84
CA ALA A 253 6.70 -17.50 31.51
C ALA A 253 7.65 -17.48 32.74
N ARG A 254 7.82 -18.59 33.40
CA ARG A 254 8.53 -18.77 34.70
C ARG A 254 10.02 -18.35 34.71
N HIS A 255 10.57 -17.79 33.62
CA HIS A 255 11.99 -17.46 33.48
C HIS A 255 12.30 -16.16 32.71
N GLN A 256 11.32 -15.28 32.42
CA GLN A 256 11.58 -13.97 31.81
C GLN A 256 11.30 -12.84 32.79
N THR A 257 12.13 -11.79 32.74
CA THR A 257 11.82 -10.56 33.48
C THR A 257 10.61 -9.89 32.89
N SER A 258 9.84 -9.14 33.67
CA SER A 258 8.67 -8.40 33.16
C SER A 258 9.06 -7.44 32.02
N ALA A 259 10.24 -6.81 32.11
CA ALA A 259 10.76 -5.90 31.10
C ALA A 259 11.02 -6.59 29.75
N ASP A 260 11.68 -7.75 29.73
CA ASP A 260 11.93 -8.54 28.52
C ASP A 260 10.62 -8.99 27.87
N PHE A 261 9.62 -9.34 28.68
CA PHE A 261 8.30 -9.73 28.19
C PHE A 261 7.58 -8.56 27.51
N TYR A 262 7.58 -7.36 28.12
CA TYR A 262 6.91 -6.18 27.55
C TYR A 262 7.58 -5.71 26.26
N LEU A 263 8.92 -5.67 26.23
CA LEU A 263 9.64 -5.33 25.00
C LEU A 263 9.30 -6.32 23.88
N LYS A 264 9.35 -7.62 24.15
CA LYS A 264 9.03 -8.65 23.15
C LYS A 264 7.58 -8.53 22.63
N SER A 265 6.63 -8.27 23.53
CA SER A 265 5.22 -8.08 23.18
C SER A 265 5.03 -6.84 22.30
N ASN A 266 5.72 -5.74 22.62
CA ASN A 266 5.67 -4.52 21.83
C ASN A 266 6.33 -4.67 20.46
N LEU A 267 7.42 -5.40 20.33
CA LEU A 267 8.05 -5.69 19.03
C LEU A 267 7.15 -6.56 18.16
N GLU A 268 6.48 -7.56 18.74
CA GLU A 268 5.47 -8.33 18.03
C GLU A 268 4.29 -7.45 17.56
N ALA A 269 3.80 -6.58 18.44
CA ALA A 269 2.75 -5.63 18.12
C ALA A 269 3.18 -4.66 17.00
N ALA A 270 4.42 -4.14 17.04
CA ALA A 270 4.95 -3.24 16.03
C ALA A 270 5.00 -3.89 14.63
N ALA A 271 5.44 -5.15 14.53
CA ALA A 271 5.42 -5.90 13.28
C ALA A 271 3.98 -6.07 12.74
N GLU A 272 3.03 -6.38 13.62
CA GLU A 272 1.62 -6.49 13.25
C GLU A 272 1.01 -5.17 12.84
N ILE A 273 1.30 -4.08 13.57
CA ILE A 273 0.82 -2.72 13.26
C ILE A 273 1.31 -2.29 11.88
N ALA A 274 2.59 -2.52 11.56
CA ALA A 274 3.13 -2.21 10.24
C ALA A 274 2.39 -2.97 9.12
N LEU A 275 2.03 -4.24 9.33
CA LEU A 275 1.20 -5.01 8.41
C LEU A 275 -0.21 -4.42 8.32
N GLN A 276 -0.87 -4.12 9.43
CA GLN A 276 -2.22 -3.58 9.46
C GLN A 276 -2.31 -2.19 8.80
N ILE A 277 -1.29 -1.35 8.95
CA ILE A 277 -1.17 -0.06 8.26
C ILE A 277 -1.22 -0.27 6.74
N ARG A 278 -0.45 -1.21 6.20
CA ARG A 278 -0.45 -1.52 4.75
C ARG A 278 -1.74 -2.19 4.30
N LEU A 279 -2.15 -3.27 4.97
CA LEU A 279 -3.32 -4.07 4.62
C LEU A 279 -4.61 -3.26 4.60
N ARG A 280 -4.80 -2.39 5.59
CA ARG A 280 -5.99 -1.52 5.70
C ARG A 280 -5.85 -0.22 4.93
N ASN A 281 -4.67 0.05 4.38
CA ASN A 281 -4.30 1.33 3.77
C ASN A 281 -4.63 2.53 4.68
N LEU A 282 -4.20 2.43 5.96
CA LEU A 282 -4.33 3.51 6.92
C LEU A 282 -3.49 4.70 6.47
N SER A 283 -3.99 5.92 6.59
CA SER A 283 -3.29 7.13 6.15
C SER A 283 -3.56 8.31 7.07
N GLY A 284 -2.72 9.35 6.99
CA GLY A 284 -2.76 10.48 7.89
C GLY A 284 -2.00 10.21 9.18
N MET A 285 -2.47 10.74 10.28
CA MET A 285 -1.89 10.54 11.62
C MET A 285 -2.32 9.20 12.19
N ILE A 286 -1.36 8.45 12.73
CA ILE A 286 -1.55 7.18 13.40
C ILE A 286 -0.83 7.26 14.73
N LEU A 287 -1.57 7.08 15.82
CA LEU A 287 -1.06 7.09 17.18
C LEU A 287 -1.12 5.68 17.75
N VAL A 288 -0.02 5.24 18.34
CA VAL A 288 0.06 3.90 18.92
C VAL A 288 0.40 3.99 20.39
N ASP A 289 -0.48 3.45 21.22
CA ASP A 289 -0.27 3.27 22.66
C ASP A 289 0.31 1.86 22.90
N PHE A 290 1.63 1.81 23.12
CA PHE A 290 2.35 0.59 23.42
C PHE A 290 2.33 0.29 24.92
N ILE A 291 2.53 -0.98 25.29
CA ILE A 291 2.74 -1.35 26.69
C ILE A 291 3.93 -0.58 27.22
N ASN A 292 3.77 0.06 28.38
CA ASN A 292 4.80 0.94 28.93
C ASN A 292 6.16 0.23 29.10
N LEU A 293 7.21 0.89 28.64
CA LEU A 293 8.60 0.49 28.78
C LEU A 293 9.33 1.47 29.71
N GLU A 294 9.90 0.96 30.81
CA GLU A 294 10.62 1.79 31.79
C GLU A 294 12.02 2.21 31.28
N SER A 295 12.65 1.36 30.47
CA SER A 295 14.00 1.58 29.93
C SER A 295 13.98 2.43 28.67
N ASP A 296 14.74 3.53 28.65
CA ASP A 296 14.93 4.34 27.44
C ASP A 296 15.60 3.53 26.31
N SER A 297 16.51 2.63 26.64
CA SER A 297 17.11 1.71 25.66
C SER A 297 16.10 0.80 25.00
N ASP A 298 15.05 0.37 25.70
CA ASP A 298 14.01 -0.49 25.12
C ASP A 298 13.01 0.30 24.30
N ARG A 299 12.73 1.56 24.67
CA ARG A 299 11.97 2.51 23.86
C ARG A 299 12.67 2.79 22.53
N GLU A 300 13.98 3.01 22.56
CA GLU A 300 14.79 3.24 21.35
C GLU A 300 14.79 2.01 20.44
N LYS A 301 14.96 0.79 20.98
CA LYS A 301 14.84 -0.47 20.21
C LYS A 301 13.46 -0.61 19.54
N LEU A 302 12.39 -0.31 20.28
CA LEU A 302 11.03 -0.35 19.74
C LEU A 302 10.84 0.65 18.59
N LEU A 303 11.35 1.87 18.76
CA LEU A 303 11.27 2.94 17.76
C LEU A 303 12.03 2.57 16.48
N GLU A 304 13.25 2.04 16.62
CA GLU A 304 14.07 1.58 15.49
C GLU A 304 13.41 0.41 14.77
N PHE A 305 12.91 -0.59 15.49
CA PHE A 305 12.20 -1.73 14.91
C PHE A 305 10.94 -1.31 14.15
N MET A 306 10.17 -0.34 14.67
CA MET A 306 9.01 0.19 13.98
C MET A 306 9.40 0.91 12.69
N ARG A 307 10.47 1.73 12.72
CA ARG A 307 11.01 2.40 11.52
C ARG A 307 11.41 1.40 10.44
N GLU A 308 12.09 0.33 10.82
CA GLU A 308 12.45 -0.76 9.90
C GLU A 308 11.20 -1.47 9.35
N SER A 309 10.22 -1.78 10.20
CA SER A 309 8.98 -2.48 9.81
C SER A 309 8.15 -1.70 8.80
N VAL A 310 8.05 -0.37 8.95
CA VAL A 310 7.32 0.48 8.01
C VAL A 310 8.13 0.86 6.76
N SER A 311 9.46 0.69 6.76
CA SER A 311 10.30 0.97 5.58
C SER A 311 9.98 0.06 4.39
N LYS A 312 9.37 -1.10 4.65
CA LYS A 312 8.88 -2.05 3.64
C LYS A 312 7.59 -1.58 2.94
N ASP A 313 7.02 -0.45 3.34
CA ASP A 313 5.80 0.11 2.75
C ASP A 313 6.11 0.90 1.48
N ASN A 314 5.40 0.63 0.39
CA ASN A 314 5.51 1.38 -0.88
C ASN A 314 4.92 2.80 -0.79
N VAL A 315 4.22 3.12 0.30
CA VAL A 315 3.70 4.45 0.59
C VAL A 315 4.55 5.10 1.67
N GLN A 316 4.97 6.33 1.45
CA GLN A 316 5.81 7.06 2.38
C GLN A 316 5.17 7.09 3.79
N THR A 317 5.81 6.37 4.71
CA THR A 317 5.43 6.25 6.12
C THR A 317 6.59 6.73 6.98
N LYS A 318 6.32 7.63 7.92
CA LYS A 318 7.33 8.19 8.81
C LYS A 318 6.94 7.93 10.25
N VAL A 319 7.84 7.32 10.99
CA VAL A 319 7.77 7.18 12.46
C VAL A 319 8.56 8.35 13.05
N TRP A 320 7.88 9.17 13.85
CA TRP A 320 8.48 10.38 14.42
C TRP A 320 9.21 10.07 15.71
N ASP A 321 8.46 9.89 16.78
CA ASP A 321 9.01 9.68 18.11
C ASP A 321 7.98 9.00 19.02
N ILE A 322 8.38 8.75 20.27
CA ILE A 322 7.50 8.37 21.38
C ILE A 322 7.39 9.57 22.31
N THR A 323 6.17 10.08 22.47
CA THR A 323 5.90 11.26 23.31
C THR A 323 6.17 10.99 24.79
N ALA A 324 6.17 12.05 25.61
CA ALA A 324 6.27 11.93 27.07
C ALA A 324 5.13 11.10 27.69
N LEU A 325 4.01 10.94 26.99
CA LEU A 325 2.88 10.09 27.40
C LEU A 325 3.07 8.61 26.99
N GLY A 326 4.16 8.27 26.29
CA GLY A 326 4.40 6.90 25.81
C GLY A 326 3.76 6.59 24.44
N ILE A 327 3.14 7.55 23.80
CA ILE A 327 2.45 7.37 22.52
C ILE A 327 3.44 7.50 21.37
N MET A 328 3.53 6.46 20.52
CA MET A 328 4.30 6.54 19.28
C MET A 328 3.51 7.25 18.18
N GLU A 329 4.16 8.21 17.53
CA GLU A 329 3.58 9.04 16.48
C GLU A 329 4.05 8.56 15.10
N ILE A 330 3.08 8.27 14.21
CA ILE A 330 3.33 7.82 12.84
C ILE A 330 2.51 8.67 11.88
N THR A 331 3.09 9.02 10.73
CA THR A 331 2.35 9.62 9.63
C THR A 331 2.55 8.80 8.36
N ARG A 332 1.46 8.57 7.62
CA ARG A 332 1.49 7.88 6.32
C ARG A 332 0.77 8.70 5.26
N GLN A 333 1.41 8.86 4.11
CA GLN A 333 0.85 9.61 3.00
C GLN A 333 -0.47 8.97 2.51
N LYS A 334 -1.48 9.80 2.23
CA LYS A 334 -2.72 9.34 1.60
C LYS A 334 -2.48 9.16 0.10
N LYS A 335 -2.53 7.91 -0.37
CA LYS A 335 -2.35 7.58 -1.79
C LYS A 335 -3.65 7.04 -2.39
N ASP A 336 -4.23 6.02 -1.79
CA ASP A 336 -5.43 5.33 -2.25
C ASP A 336 -6.53 5.33 -1.18
N LYS A 337 -7.70 4.80 -1.52
CA LYS A 337 -8.81 4.67 -0.56
C LYS A 337 -8.48 3.62 0.50
N PRO A 338 -8.87 3.84 1.77
CA PRO A 338 -8.78 2.81 2.80
C PRO A 338 -9.56 1.56 2.43
N LEU A 339 -9.07 0.38 2.86
CA LEU A 339 -9.74 -0.90 2.61
C LEU A 339 -11.20 -0.89 3.06
N ARG A 340 -11.52 -0.21 4.18
CA ARG A 340 -12.89 -0.05 4.68
C ARG A 340 -13.82 0.61 3.66
N GLU A 341 -13.36 1.65 2.96
CA GLU A 341 -14.16 2.33 1.93
C GLU A 341 -14.36 1.45 0.69
N LEU A 342 -13.33 0.69 0.32
CA LEU A 342 -13.39 -0.24 -0.80
C LEU A 342 -14.37 -1.38 -0.51
N CYS A 343 -14.27 -1.98 0.68
CA CYS A 343 -15.13 -3.07 1.09
C CYS A 343 -16.58 -2.64 1.39
N ALA A 344 -16.80 -1.39 1.80
CA ALA A 344 -18.17 -0.89 2.02
C ALA A 344 -19.05 -1.05 0.77
N LYS A 345 -18.48 -0.86 -0.43
CA LYS A 345 -19.18 -1.13 -1.69
C LYS A 345 -19.37 -2.62 -1.98
N ALA A 346 -18.39 -3.46 -1.62
CA ALA A 346 -18.42 -4.91 -1.84
C ALA A 346 -19.34 -5.66 -0.87
N MET A 347 -19.54 -5.13 0.33
CA MET A 347 -20.25 -5.78 1.43
C MET A 347 -21.65 -5.20 1.68
N PHE A 348 -22.15 -4.25 0.87
CA PHE A 348 -23.48 -3.64 1.05
C PHE A 348 -24.66 -4.65 0.99
N ASN A 349 -24.38 -5.92 0.70
CA ASN A 349 -25.33 -7.03 0.83
C ASN A 349 -25.04 -7.95 2.03
N ALA A 350 -24.09 -7.62 2.90
CA ALA A 350 -23.84 -8.33 4.15
C ALA A 350 -23.65 -7.29 5.24
N GLU A 351 -24.57 -7.26 6.20
CA GLU A 351 -24.54 -6.38 7.36
C GLU A 351 -23.16 -6.33 7.99
N LEU A 352 -22.55 -5.13 7.99
CA LEU A 352 -21.42 -4.87 8.88
C LEU A 352 -21.91 -5.16 10.31
N PRO A 353 -21.23 -5.93 11.13
CA PRO A 353 -21.65 -6.14 12.50
C PRO A 353 -21.79 -4.77 13.16
N HIS A 354 -23.03 -4.41 13.51
CA HIS A 354 -23.32 -3.24 14.32
C HIS A 354 -22.57 -3.40 15.64
N GLU A 355 -21.72 -2.44 15.93
CA GLU A 355 -21.10 -2.28 17.24
C GLU A 355 -22.20 -2.23 18.31
N LYS A 356 -22.20 -3.23 19.19
CA LYS A 356 -22.79 -3.13 20.53
C LYS A 356 -21.70 -2.97 21.56
#